data_3f45e1560c12b6bdbb1a188fd1248b59
#
_entry.id   3f45e1560c12b6bdbb1a188fd1248b59
#
_cell.length_a   1.000
_cell.length_b   1.000
_cell.length_c   1.000
_cell.angle_alpha   90.00
_cell.angle_beta   90.00
_cell.angle_gamma   90.00
#
_symmetry.space_group_name_H-M   'P 1'
#
loop_
_entity.id
_entity.type
_entity.pdbx_description
1 polymer ?
#
loop_
_entity_poly.entity_id
_entity_poly.type
_entity_poly.pdbx_seq_one_letter_code
_entity_poly.pdbx_strand_id
1 'polypeptide(L)'
;MSGVSLSDLWGVGIALAAGLLIGLERGWHQRDLPDGHRVAGLRTFALIGLLGGLSGLLAQRWGAIVLVVVLAVVALLILAGYIVTARMHSVMGLTTAMAAITTFLVGVLAAGGSTLLASAVAVVTVALLQLKRPMHSGIGGSAHSRH
;
A
#
# COMPACT_ATOMS: atom_id res chain seq x y z
N MET A 1 6.43 21.38 24.88
CA MET A 1 5.60 20.41 24.13
C MET A 1 5.05 21.10 22.89
N SER A 2 5.64 20.83 21.77
CA SER A 2 5.07 21.28 20.50
C SER A 2 3.82 20.46 20.23
N GLY A 3 2.66 21.09 20.23
CA GLY A 3 1.42 20.43 19.85
C GLY A 3 1.49 19.93 18.39
N VAL A 4 0.50 19.14 18.01
CA VAL A 4 0.33 18.70 16.63
C VAL A 4 0.17 19.94 15.76
N SER A 5 1.01 20.07 14.75
CA SER A 5 0.96 21.20 13.82
C SER A 5 -0.03 20.89 12.68
N LEU A 6 -0.47 21.95 11.98
CA LEU A 6 -1.33 21.79 10.80
C LEU A 6 -0.60 20.99 9.71
N SER A 7 0.72 21.17 9.59
CA SER A 7 1.53 20.40 8.63
C SER A 7 1.56 18.91 8.97
N ASP A 8 1.56 18.54 10.26
CA ASP A 8 1.49 17.14 10.69
C ASP A 8 0.17 16.50 10.27
N LEU A 9 -0.94 17.21 10.50
CA LEU A 9 -2.27 16.76 10.08
C LEU A 9 -2.36 16.62 8.56
N TRP A 10 -1.78 17.56 7.85
CA TRP A 10 -1.73 17.53 6.39
C TRP A 10 -0.95 16.31 5.88
N GLY A 11 0.23 16.08 6.46
CA GLY A 11 1.07 14.92 6.11
C GLY A 11 0.37 13.59 6.35
N VAL A 12 -0.28 13.43 7.50
CA VAL A 12 -1.06 12.22 7.84
C VAL A 12 -2.26 12.08 6.90
N GLY A 13 -2.93 13.19 6.58
CA GLY A 13 -4.04 13.20 5.63
C GLY A 13 -3.63 12.71 4.24
N ILE A 14 -2.47 13.16 3.75
CA ILE A 14 -1.92 12.71 2.47
C ILE A 14 -1.53 11.23 2.55
N ALA A 15 -0.94 10.79 3.66
CA ALA A 15 -0.60 9.38 3.89
C ALA A 15 -1.85 8.49 3.80
N LEU A 16 -2.94 8.91 4.44
CA LEU A 16 -4.21 8.20 4.39
C LEU A 16 -4.80 8.21 2.97
N ALA A 17 -4.78 9.36 2.29
CA ALA A 17 -5.27 9.49 0.93
C ALA A 17 -4.51 8.60 -0.04
N ALA A 18 -3.19 8.53 0.08
CA ALA A 18 -2.33 7.65 -0.74
C ALA A 18 -2.68 6.18 -0.49
N GLY A 19 -2.85 5.78 0.76
CA GLY A 19 -3.27 4.43 1.12
C GLY A 19 -4.64 4.09 0.56
N LEU A 20 -5.59 5.02 0.63
CA LEU A 20 -6.92 4.85 0.03
C LEU A 20 -6.84 4.70 -1.48
N LEU A 21 -6.05 5.52 -2.15
CA LEU A 21 -5.90 5.49 -3.60
C LEU A 21 -5.32 4.14 -4.07
N ILE A 22 -4.24 3.70 -3.44
CA ILE A 22 -3.60 2.41 -3.76
C ILE A 22 -4.53 1.26 -3.40
N GLY A 23 -5.21 1.36 -2.27
CA GLY A 23 -6.18 0.35 -1.82
C GLY A 23 -7.40 0.26 -2.72
N LEU A 24 -7.86 1.39 -3.26
CA LEU A 24 -8.97 1.44 -4.23
C LEU A 24 -8.58 0.71 -5.52
N GLU A 25 -7.38 0.97 -6.03
CA GLU A 25 -6.86 0.29 -7.21
C GLU A 25 -6.76 -1.22 -6.97
N ARG A 26 -6.26 -1.62 -5.81
CA ARG A 26 -6.15 -3.05 -5.45
C ARG A 26 -7.51 -3.70 -5.24
N GLY A 27 -8.42 -3.03 -4.57
CA GLY A 27 -9.78 -3.52 -4.37
C GLY A 27 -10.53 -3.67 -5.68
N TRP A 28 -10.38 -2.71 -6.58
CA TRP A 28 -10.95 -2.79 -7.92
C TRP A 28 -10.42 -3.97 -8.71
N HIS A 29 -9.11 -4.24 -8.59
CA HIS A 29 -8.46 -5.36 -9.28
C HIS A 29 -8.92 -6.72 -8.74
N GLN A 30 -9.32 -6.80 -7.47
CA GLN A 30 -9.74 -8.03 -6.79
C GLN A 30 -11.26 -8.18 -6.71
N ARG A 31 -12.03 -7.29 -7.34
CA ARG A 31 -13.51 -7.31 -7.25
C ARG A 31 -14.13 -8.61 -7.77
N ASP A 32 -13.47 -9.26 -8.73
CA ASP A 32 -13.96 -10.48 -9.37
C ASP A 32 -13.58 -11.75 -8.59
N LEU A 33 -12.79 -11.61 -7.52
CA LEU A 33 -12.42 -12.74 -6.68
C LEU A 33 -13.55 -13.06 -5.69
N PRO A 34 -13.80 -14.34 -5.39
CA PRO A 34 -14.79 -14.73 -4.38
C PRO A 34 -14.46 -14.14 -3.02
N ASP A 35 -15.48 -13.93 -2.21
CA ASP A 35 -15.30 -13.48 -0.83
C ASP A 35 -14.42 -14.49 -0.08
N GLY A 36 -13.44 -14.00 0.67
CA GLY A 36 -12.44 -14.82 1.36
C GLY A 36 -11.12 -14.97 0.60
N HIS A 37 -11.08 -14.72 -0.70
CA HIS A 37 -9.85 -14.72 -1.51
C HIS A 37 -9.25 -13.33 -1.67
N ARG A 38 -9.95 -12.30 -1.19
CA ARG A 38 -9.47 -10.91 -1.17
C ARG A 38 -8.53 -10.72 0.01
N VAL A 39 -7.24 -10.62 -0.27
CA VAL A 39 -6.20 -10.61 0.77
C VAL A 39 -6.00 -9.22 1.35
N ALA A 40 -6.02 -8.19 0.52
CA ALA A 40 -5.78 -6.82 0.98
C ALA A 40 -6.63 -5.86 0.14
N GLY A 41 -7.55 -5.21 0.80
CA GLY A 41 -8.45 -4.26 0.18
C GLY A 41 -8.19 -2.82 0.62
N LEU A 42 -9.16 -1.98 0.33
CA LEU A 42 -9.14 -0.54 0.62
C LEU A 42 -8.75 -0.23 2.07
N ARG A 43 -9.37 -0.94 3.02
CA ARG A 43 -9.13 -0.70 4.46
C ARG A 43 -7.70 -1.01 4.85
N THR A 44 -7.17 -2.13 4.36
CA THR A 44 -5.82 -2.57 4.70
C THR A 44 -4.77 -1.58 4.21
N PHE A 45 -4.88 -1.14 2.96
CA PHE A 45 -3.94 -0.17 2.39
C PHE A 45 -4.09 1.20 3.02
N ALA A 46 -5.31 1.63 3.36
CA ALA A 46 -5.53 2.87 4.10
C ALA A 46 -4.85 2.82 5.46
N LEU A 47 -4.96 1.71 6.19
CA LEU A 47 -4.30 1.52 7.49
C LEU A 47 -2.78 1.48 7.36
N ILE A 48 -2.25 0.84 6.31
CA ILE A 48 -0.80 0.80 6.06
C ILE A 48 -0.27 2.21 5.79
N GLY A 49 -0.96 3.00 4.97
CA GLY A 49 -0.60 4.39 4.70
C GLY A 49 -0.63 5.23 5.97
N LEU A 50 -1.69 5.08 6.76
CA LEU A 50 -1.85 5.78 8.04
C LEU A 50 -0.75 5.39 9.03
N LEU A 51 -0.43 4.10 9.15
CA LEU A 51 0.68 3.63 10.00
C LEU A 51 2.01 4.23 9.56
N GLY A 52 2.25 4.31 8.25
CA GLY A 52 3.44 4.96 7.71
C GLY A 52 3.51 6.42 8.12
N GLY A 53 2.41 7.15 7.96
CA GLY A 53 2.32 8.56 8.36
C GLY A 53 2.58 8.77 9.84
N LEU A 54 1.91 7.99 10.69
CA LEU A 54 2.11 8.06 12.13
C LEU A 54 3.54 7.69 12.54
N SER A 55 4.10 6.66 11.92
CA SER A 55 5.49 6.25 12.18
C SER A 55 6.47 7.35 11.81
N GLY A 56 6.23 8.05 10.70
CA GLY A 56 7.04 9.19 10.30
C GLY A 56 7.03 10.32 11.31
N LEU A 57 5.85 10.67 11.86
CA LEU A 57 5.72 11.67 12.91
C LEU A 57 6.39 11.22 14.21
N LEU A 58 6.20 9.99 14.63
CA LEU A 58 6.80 9.46 15.84
C LEU A 58 8.33 9.41 15.73
N ALA A 59 8.83 9.06 14.56
CA ALA A 59 10.28 9.01 14.30
C ALA A 59 10.94 10.39 14.44
N GLN A 60 10.24 11.46 14.13
CA GLN A 60 10.74 12.82 14.33
C GLN A 60 10.94 13.14 15.81
N ARG A 61 10.16 12.52 16.69
CA ARG A 61 10.23 12.76 18.13
C ARG A 61 11.16 11.77 18.85
N TRP A 62 11.11 10.51 18.48
CA TRP A 62 11.76 9.41 19.19
C TRP A 62 12.88 8.72 18.39
N GLY A 63 13.18 9.23 17.20
CA GLY A 63 14.26 8.74 16.37
C GLY A 63 13.85 7.63 15.40
N ALA A 64 14.76 7.33 14.49
CA ALA A 64 14.53 6.40 13.38
C ALA A 64 14.23 4.97 13.83
N ILE A 65 14.55 4.60 15.06
CA ILE A 65 14.27 3.25 15.60
C ILE A 65 12.78 2.91 15.52
N VAL A 66 11.91 3.92 15.68
CA VAL A 66 10.47 3.73 15.58
C VAL A 66 10.08 3.24 14.19
N LEU A 67 10.68 3.82 13.14
CA LEU A 67 10.43 3.39 11.77
C LEU A 67 10.86 1.94 11.54
N VAL A 68 12.03 1.58 12.05
CA VAL A 68 12.57 0.21 11.91
C VAL A 68 11.62 -0.79 12.58
N VAL A 69 11.19 -0.50 13.80
CA VAL A 69 10.31 -1.40 14.57
C VAL A 69 8.96 -1.55 13.88
N VAL A 70 8.31 -0.43 13.50
CA VAL A 70 6.99 -0.50 12.86
C VAL A 70 7.07 -1.16 11.49
N LEU A 71 8.11 -0.84 10.71
CA LEU A 71 8.31 -1.48 9.40
C LEU A 71 8.52 -3.00 9.56
N ALA A 72 9.29 -3.42 10.57
CA ALA A 72 9.49 -4.83 10.85
C ALA A 72 8.17 -5.53 11.21
N VAL A 73 7.33 -4.90 12.03
CA VAL A 73 6.00 -5.44 12.38
C VAL A 73 5.12 -5.56 11.14
N VAL A 74 5.08 -4.52 10.31
CA VAL A 74 4.29 -4.53 9.07
C VAL A 74 4.80 -5.63 8.11
N ALA A 75 6.12 -5.75 7.96
CA ALA A 75 6.74 -6.78 7.12
C ALA A 75 6.39 -8.20 7.63
N LEU A 76 6.42 -8.41 8.95
CA LEU A 76 6.03 -9.69 9.54
C LEU A 76 4.56 -10.01 9.32
N LEU A 77 3.68 -9.02 9.42
CA LEU A 77 2.24 -9.20 9.14
C LEU A 77 2.02 -9.54 7.66
N ILE A 78 2.73 -8.89 6.74
CA ILE A 78 2.66 -9.19 5.32
C ILE A 78 3.16 -10.60 5.05
N LEU A 79 4.29 -10.99 5.66
CA LEU A 79 4.85 -12.33 5.52
C LEU A 79 3.88 -13.39 6.07
N ALA A 80 3.29 -13.15 7.23
CA ALA A 80 2.30 -14.05 7.82
C ALA A 80 1.09 -14.21 6.90
N GLY A 81 0.58 -13.10 6.35
CA GLY A 81 -0.51 -13.13 5.38
C GLY A 81 -0.14 -13.91 4.12
N TYR A 82 1.08 -13.74 3.63
CA TYR A 82 1.58 -14.48 2.47
C TYR A 82 1.63 -16.00 2.75
N ILE A 83 2.16 -16.41 3.90
CA ILE A 83 2.26 -17.82 4.26
C ILE A 83 0.86 -18.44 4.41
N VAL A 84 -0.06 -17.75 5.09
CA VAL A 84 -1.43 -18.24 5.29
C VAL A 84 -2.15 -18.40 3.95
N THR A 85 -2.07 -17.40 3.06
CA THR A 85 -2.73 -17.46 1.76
C THR A 85 -2.11 -18.51 0.84
N ALA A 86 -0.80 -18.72 0.92
CA ALA A 86 -0.13 -19.78 0.16
C ALA A 86 -0.63 -21.17 0.58
N ARG A 87 -0.88 -21.38 1.88
CA ARG A 87 -1.41 -22.65 2.40
C ARG A 87 -2.88 -22.88 2.02
N MET A 88 -3.62 -21.79 1.76
CA MET A 88 -5.03 -21.87 1.39
C MET A 88 -5.25 -21.91 -0.14
N HIS A 89 -4.20 -22.14 -0.91
CA HIS A 89 -4.20 -22.15 -2.39
C HIS A 89 -4.59 -20.82 -3.03
N SER A 90 -4.69 -19.74 -2.26
CA SER A 90 -4.82 -18.40 -2.78
C SER A 90 -3.50 -17.68 -2.60
N VAL A 91 -2.85 -17.29 -3.68
CA VAL A 91 -1.53 -16.66 -3.61
C VAL A 91 -1.71 -15.15 -3.53
N MET A 92 -1.27 -14.58 -2.40
CA MET A 92 -1.04 -13.15 -2.35
C MET A 92 0.11 -12.83 -3.31
N GLY A 93 -0.18 -12.10 -4.39
CA GLY A 93 0.84 -11.76 -5.37
C GLY A 93 1.97 -10.95 -4.74
N LEU A 94 3.19 -11.19 -5.20
CA LEU A 94 4.37 -10.41 -4.80
C LEU A 94 4.12 -8.91 -5.00
N THR A 95 3.39 -8.55 -6.06
CA THR A 95 3.01 -7.17 -6.36
C THR A 95 2.20 -6.54 -5.23
N THR A 96 1.29 -7.30 -4.60
CA THR A 96 0.50 -6.82 -3.46
C THR A 96 1.39 -6.53 -2.26
N ALA A 97 2.34 -7.40 -1.96
CA ALA A 97 3.31 -7.19 -0.88
C ALA A 97 4.17 -5.94 -1.14
N MET A 98 4.67 -5.79 -2.36
CA MET A 98 5.45 -4.61 -2.74
C MET A 98 4.61 -3.33 -2.67
N ALA A 99 3.36 -3.39 -3.10
CA ALA A 99 2.44 -2.25 -2.98
C ALA A 99 2.20 -1.85 -1.52
N ALA A 100 2.08 -2.82 -0.62
CA ALA A 100 1.90 -2.56 0.81
C ALA A 100 3.11 -1.85 1.41
N ILE A 101 4.32 -2.33 1.13
CA ILE A 101 5.57 -1.71 1.60
C ILE A 101 5.69 -0.29 1.02
N THR A 102 5.43 -0.11 -0.26
CA THR A 102 5.46 1.20 -0.92
C THR A 102 4.46 2.15 -0.28
N THR A 103 3.25 1.70 0.01
CA THR A 103 2.22 2.49 0.68
C THR A 103 2.69 2.98 2.05
N PHE A 104 3.33 2.12 2.84
CA PHE A 104 3.89 2.48 4.13
C PHE A 104 4.97 3.57 3.97
N LEU A 105 5.89 3.39 3.04
CA LEU A 105 6.97 4.35 2.79
C LEU A 105 6.44 5.70 2.27
N VAL A 106 5.40 5.68 1.44
CA VAL A 106 4.71 6.91 1.00
C VAL A 106 4.12 7.65 2.20
N GLY A 107 3.52 6.92 3.14
CA GLY A 107 3.03 7.50 4.38
C GLY A 107 4.13 8.17 5.19
N VAL A 108 5.27 7.50 5.34
CA VAL A 108 6.45 8.06 6.04
C VAL A 108 6.94 9.35 5.37
N LEU A 109 7.04 9.34 4.04
CA LEU A 109 7.47 10.52 3.27
C LEU A 109 6.50 11.69 3.43
N ALA A 110 5.21 11.43 3.37
CA ALA A 110 4.18 12.46 3.51
C ALA A 110 4.27 13.15 4.86
N ALA A 111 4.40 12.38 5.93
CA ALA A 111 4.51 12.91 7.29
C ALA A 111 5.88 13.57 7.55
N GLY A 112 6.91 13.16 6.82
CA GLY A 112 8.25 13.76 6.90
C GLY A 112 8.38 15.10 6.20
N GLY A 113 7.30 15.65 5.66
CA GLY A 113 7.28 16.93 4.96
C GLY A 113 7.49 16.85 3.46
N SER A 114 7.77 15.66 2.94
CA SER A 114 7.97 15.44 1.49
C SER A 114 6.66 15.08 0.81
N THR A 115 5.65 15.94 0.95
CA THR A 115 4.29 15.68 0.46
C THR A 115 4.24 15.58 -1.06
N LEU A 116 5.02 16.41 -1.76
CA LEU A 116 5.10 16.37 -3.22
C LEU A 116 5.70 15.04 -3.69
N LEU A 117 6.79 14.60 -3.07
CA LEU A 117 7.44 13.32 -3.40
C LEU A 117 6.51 12.15 -3.07
N ALA A 118 5.85 12.18 -1.91
CA ALA A 118 4.89 11.15 -1.50
C ALA A 118 3.75 11.04 -2.51
N SER A 119 3.19 12.17 -2.94
CA SER A 119 2.12 12.20 -3.94
C SER A 119 2.58 11.66 -5.28
N ALA A 120 3.78 12.05 -5.73
CA ALA A 120 4.37 11.56 -6.98
C ALA A 120 4.58 10.05 -6.95
N VAL A 121 5.13 9.51 -5.86
CA VAL A 121 5.35 8.07 -5.70
C VAL A 121 4.02 7.32 -5.67
N ALA A 122 3.01 7.85 -4.99
CA ALA A 122 1.68 7.25 -4.96
C ALA A 122 1.07 7.14 -6.36
N VAL A 123 1.14 8.21 -7.15
CA VAL A 123 0.64 8.24 -8.53
C VAL A 123 1.40 7.25 -9.42
N VAL A 124 2.73 7.23 -9.32
CA VAL A 124 3.56 6.27 -10.06
C VAL A 124 3.21 4.83 -9.68
N THR A 125 3.01 4.56 -8.40
CA THR A 125 2.63 3.23 -7.91
C THR A 125 1.30 2.78 -8.52
N VAL A 126 0.29 3.66 -8.49
CA VAL A 126 -1.02 3.36 -9.09
C VAL A 126 -0.89 3.12 -10.60
N ALA A 127 -0.12 3.95 -11.29
CA ALA A 127 0.13 3.81 -12.72
C ALA A 127 0.81 2.48 -13.06
N LEU A 128 1.82 2.08 -12.28
CA LEU A 128 2.50 0.79 -12.47
C LEU A 128 1.57 -0.39 -12.22
N LEU A 129 0.70 -0.29 -11.21
CA LEU A 129 -0.27 -1.33 -10.92
C LEU A 129 -1.31 -1.47 -12.04
N GLN A 130 -1.72 -0.35 -12.65
CA GLN A 130 -2.66 -0.35 -13.76
C GLN A 130 -2.04 -0.87 -15.06
N LEU A 131 -0.75 -0.60 -15.31
CA LEU A 131 -0.06 -1.03 -16.52
C LEU A 131 -0.01 -2.55 -16.69
N LYS A 132 0.04 -3.29 -15.60
CA LYS A 132 0.03 -4.76 -15.64
C LYS A 132 -1.28 -5.31 -16.21
N ARG A 133 -2.36 -4.57 -16.12
CA ARG A 133 -3.71 -4.97 -16.52
C ARG A 133 -3.90 -5.07 -18.04
N PRO A 134 -3.54 -4.05 -18.85
CA PRO A 134 -3.73 -4.10 -20.32
C PRO A 134 -2.91 -5.20 -20.97
N MET A 135 -1.71 -5.51 -20.45
CA MET A 135 -0.85 -6.54 -21.00
C MET A 135 -1.45 -7.94 -20.85
N HIS A 136 -2.09 -8.23 -19.71
CA HIS A 136 -2.74 -9.51 -19.47
C HIS A 136 -4.01 -9.67 -20.30
N SER A 137 -4.84 -8.64 -20.43
CA SER A 137 -6.06 -8.70 -21.22
C SER A 137 -5.76 -8.81 -22.72
N GLY A 138 -4.67 -8.19 -23.20
CA GLY A 138 -4.22 -8.30 -24.59
C GLY A 138 -3.79 -9.73 -24.95
N ILE A 139 -3.03 -10.39 -24.09
CA ILE A 139 -2.57 -11.78 -24.29
C ILE A 139 -3.74 -12.77 -24.20
N GLY A 140 -4.61 -12.59 -23.22
CA GLY A 140 -5.80 -13.42 -23.05
C GLY A 140 -6.78 -13.30 -24.21
N GLY A 141 -6.99 -12.10 -24.75
CA GLY A 141 -7.86 -11.85 -25.87
C GLY A 141 -7.38 -12.51 -27.17
N SER A 142 -6.07 -12.50 -27.41
CA SER A 142 -5.52 -13.11 -28.63
C SER A 142 -5.57 -14.64 -28.59
N ALA A 143 -5.47 -15.27 -27.41
CA ALA A 143 -5.60 -16.71 -27.28
C ALA A 143 -7.04 -17.20 -27.46
N HIS A 144 -8.03 -16.40 -27.08
CA HIS A 144 -9.45 -16.76 -27.13
C HIS A 144 -10.04 -16.62 -28.53
N SER A 145 -9.49 -15.74 -29.37
CA SER A 145 -9.97 -15.53 -30.74
C SER A 145 -9.57 -16.63 -31.75
N ARG A 146 -8.76 -17.61 -31.34
CA ARG A 146 -8.32 -18.73 -32.21
C ARG A 146 -9.15 -19.99 -32.07
N HIS A 147 -10.16 -19.97 -31.24
CA HIS A 147 -11.11 -21.06 -31.07
C HIS A 147 -12.51 -20.63 -31.46
#